data_1cc7e450b745d22e18e6b42548235ec3
#
_entry.id   1cc7e450b745d22e18e6b42548235ec3
#
_cell.length_a   1.000
_cell.length_b   1.000
_cell.length_c   1.000
_cell.angle_alpha   90.00
_cell.angle_beta   90.00
_cell.angle_gamma   90.00
#
_symmetry.space_group_name_H-M   'P 1'
#
loop_
_entity.id
_entity.type
_entity.pdbx_description
1 polymer ?
#
loop_
_entity_poly.entity_id
_entity_poly.type
_entity_poly.pdbx_seq_one_letter_code
_entity_poly.pdbx_strand_id
1 'polypeptide(L)'
;MTKSTPDAEQQPNAASASVKSNEKATKRRPRFAPRRVNLRSVSAVATCALLAGAFVLPSSYVKEGPGPLFDVLGTYQEKDVIEISGAPSYKTFGKMNMTTVSVSGGPYTELSGAEAFYGWLAFDGNRSLVVPTDALYPHVSHEQATAATGAQMADSQTQAKVAAMRQLKMAVTEKVQVLSTVEGSPAASVLKADDRIVKVGEKQIETLTDVPKAVNASNGSPIDVTVERGGKQQTFKLTPVRASDDSRWILGAGLKQSYDLPAHVQYNLDGVGGPSAGLMLALGTVDKLSEGTLLADEDAGGDPYRSYISGTGTIDANGKVGAIGGIKYKILATGRYGARYFLAPKENCDSIVKMHAQAPDLFNYYHAGQVRGTMVVVPVSTLDEAVKTVEAIKSGTPDDSLPRCGS
;
A
#
# COMPACT_ATOMS: atom_id res chain seq x y z
N MET A 1 42.06 -61.78 -13.90
CA MET A 1 42.01 -63.06 -14.63
C MET A 1 41.50 -62.71 -15.99
N THR A 2 42.38 -62.56 -16.90
CA THR A 2 42.77 -63.46 -18.06
C THR A 2 41.79 -63.29 -19.20
N LYS A 3 42.23 -62.60 -20.25
CA LYS A 3 42.88 -63.10 -21.47
C LYS A 3 41.84 -63.53 -22.51
N SER A 4 41.89 -63.31 -23.80
CA SER A 4 42.90 -62.84 -24.74
C SER A 4 42.28 -62.80 -26.14
N THR A 5 42.77 -61.91 -26.98
CA THR A 5 42.86 -62.04 -28.44
C THR A 5 43.52 -63.34 -28.88
N PRO A 6 43.62 -63.84 -30.18
CA PRO A 6 44.04 -63.00 -31.31
C PRO A 6 43.52 -63.47 -32.74
N ASP A 7 43.89 -62.67 -33.75
CA ASP A 7 44.55 -62.90 -35.04
C ASP A 7 43.85 -63.76 -36.12
N ALA A 8 43.99 -63.62 -37.37
CA ALA A 8 44.92 -63.01 -38.33
C ALA A 8 44.42 -63.29 -39.75
N GLU A 9 44.77 -62.44 -40.69
CA GLU A 9 45.47 -62.67 -41.97
C GLU A 9 44.71 -63.40 -43.09
N GLN A 10 44.64 -62.83 -44.25
CA GLN A 10 45.66 -62.77 -45.30
C GLN A 10 45.09 -62.18 -46.61
N GLN A 11 45.76 -61.33 -47.24
CA GLN A 11 45.81 -61.02 -48.68
C GLN A 11 46.41 -62.25 -49.46
N PRO A 12 46.52 -62.28 -50.81
CA PRO A 12 46.74 -61.18 -51.76
C PRO A 12 46.24 -61.38 -53.22
N ASN A 13 46.53 -60.36 -54.04
CA ASN A 13 46.91 -60.37 -55.48
C ASN A 13 45.83 -60.53 -56.56
N ALA A 14 45.88 -59.90 -57.70
CA ALA A 14 46.79 -59.03 -58.41
C ALA A 14 46.10 -58.45 -59.66
N ALA A 15 46.51 -57.28 -59.99
CA ALA A 15 46.79 -56.67 -61.32
C ALA A 15 45.89 -57.00 -62.52
N SER A 16 45.35 -55.90 -63.14
CA SER A 16 45.73 -55.60 -64.55
C SER A 16 45.33 -54.18 -64.93
N ALA A 17 46.23 -53.51 -65.59
CA ALA A 17 46.18 -52.18 -66.11
C ALA A 17 45.29 -52.07 -67.31
N SER A 18 44.65 -50.87 -67.54
CA SER A 18 44.73 -50.20 -68.87
C SER A 18 43.92 -48.86 -68.88
N VAL A 19 44.65 -47.79 -69.21
CA VAL A 19 44.43 -46.72 -70.14
C VAL A 19 43.31 -45.68 -69.86
N LYS A 20 43.83 -44.48 -69.64
CA LYS A 20 43.41 -43.10 -69.83
C LYS A 20 42.15 -42.84 -70.66
N SER A 21 41.25 -42.04 -70.11
CA SER A 21 40.70 -40.89 -70.84
C SER A 21 40.40 -39.73 -69.88
N ASN A 22 40.90 -38.61 -70.29
CA ASN A 22 40.89 -37.36 -69.56
C ASN A 22 39.54 -36.66 -69.77
N GLU A 23 38.62 -36.66 -68.81
CA GLU A 23 37.41 -35.90 -68.93
C GLU A 23 37.30 -34.90 -67.79
N LYS A 24 37.33 -33.63 -68.20
CA LYS A 24 37.27 -32.45 -67.33
C LYS A 24 36.00 -32.52 -66.49
N ALA A 25 36.13 -32.82 -65.25
CA ALA A 25 35.07 -32.65 -64.26
C ALA A 25 34.76 -31.20 -64.03
N THR A 26 33.73 -30.69 -64.71
CA THR A 26 33.08 -29.41 -64.44
C THR A 26 32.42 -29.52 -63.08
N LYS A 27 32.97 -28.80 -62.06
CA LYS A 27 32.34 -28.61 -60.75
C LYS A 27 30.96 -28.01 -60.94
N ARG A 28 29.93 -28.80 -60.90
CA ARG A 28 28.52 -28.33 -60.76
C ARG A 28 28.38 -27.70 -59.39
N ARG A 29 28.30 -26.37 -59.34
CA ARG A 29 27.87 -25.64 -58.13
C ARG A 29 26.46 -26.16 -57.76
N PRO A 30 26.19 -26.50 -56.49
CA PRO A 30 24.88 -26.86 -56.06
C PRO A 30 23.95 -25.66 -56.33
N ARG A 31 23.00 -25.83 -57.23
CA ARG A 31 21.90 -24.87 -57.42
C ARG A 31 21.02 -25.02 -56.16
N PHE A 32 21.16 -24.10 -55.21
CA PHE A 32 20.14 -23.89 -54.19
C PHE A 32 18.84 -23.52 -54.93
N ALA A 33 17.98 -24.51 -55.14
CA ALA A 33 16.61 -24.21 -55.54
C ALA A 33 15.96 -23.40 -54.44
N PRO A 34 15.34 -22.26 -54.71
CA PRO A 34 14.64 -21.54 -53.65
C PRO A 34 13.55 -22.44 -53.09
N ARG A 35 13.72 -22.80 -51.83
CA ARG A 35 12.73 -23.60 -51.05
C ARG A 35 11.44 -22.79 -51.12
N ARG A 36 10.42 -23.26 -51.82
CA ARG A 36 9.10 -22.62 -51.85
C ARG A 36 8.62 -22.53 -50.41
N VAL A 37 8.73 -21.35 -49.81
CA VAL A 37 8.25 -21.08 -48.47
C VAL A 37 6.74 -21.23 -48.51
N ASN A 38 6.23 -22.21 -47.78
CA ASN A 38 4.79 -22.48 -47.77
C ASN A 38 4.11 -21.33 -47.01
N LEU A 39 3.36 -20.49 -47.72
CA LEU A 39 2.75 -19.27 -47.21
C LEU A 39 1.88 -19.56 -45.96
N ARG A 40 1.26 -20.76 -45.91
CA ARG A 40 0.48 -21.24 -44.77
C ARG A 40 1.36 -21.47 -43.52
N SER A 41 2.56 -22.00 -43.71
CA SER A 41 3.50 -22.21 -42.56
C SER A 41 4.06 -20.89 -42.06
N VAL A 42 4.33 -19.95 -42.96
CA VAL A 42 4.78 -18.58 -42.58
C VAL A 42 3.68 -17.85 -41.81
N SER A 43 2.44 -17.90 -42.30
CA SER A 43 1.33 -17.25 -41.58
C SER A 43 1.06 -17.90 -40.23
N ALA A 44 1.14 -19.22 -40.11
CA ALA A 44 0.98 -19.91 -38.84
C ALA A 44 2.08 -19.53 -37.82
N VAL A 45 3.36 -19.51 -38.25
CA VAL A 45 4.48 -19.07 -37.41
C VAL A 45 4.33 -17.59 -37.00
N ALA A 46 3.95 -16.72 -37.93
CA ALA A 46 3.71 -15.29 -37.65
C ALA A 46 2.55 -15.11 -36.64
N THR A 47 1.46 -15.87 -36.81
CA THR A 47 0.34 -15.82 -35.88
C THR A 47 0.75 -16.31 -34.49
N CYS A 48 1.48 -17.41 -34.39
CA CYS A 48 2.01 -17.91 -33.12
C CYS A 48 2.98 -16.89 -32.47
N ALA A 49 3.83 -16.24 -33.26
CA ALA A 49 4.75 -15.23 -32.76
C ALA A 49 4.00 -13.97 -32.27
N LEU A 50 2.96 -13.54 -32.98
CA LEU A 50 2.13 -12.41 -32.53
C LEU A 50 1.34 -12.74 -31.27
N LEU A 51 0.77 -13.95 -31.18
CA LEU A 51 0.09 -14.41 -29.96
C LEU A 51 1.07 -14.49 -28.80
N ALA A 52 2.24 -15.13 -28.98
CA ALA A 52 3.27 -15.17 -27.96
C ALA A 52 3.72 -13.78 -27.54
N GLY A 53 3.91 -12.86 -28.47
CA GLY A 53 4.21 -11.44 -28.18
C GLY A 53 3.11 -10.78 -27.36
N ALA A 54 1.84 -10.94 -27.74
CA ALA A 54 0.72 -10.36 -27.01
C ALA A 54 0.60 -10.89 -25.56
N PHE A 55 1.04 -12.13 -25.30
CA PHE A 55 1.06 -12.71 -23.95
C PHE A 55 2.25 -12.26 -23.09
N VAL A 56 3.39 -11.93 -23.72
CA VAL A 56 4.62 -11.57 -22.99
C VAL A 56 4.75 -10.07 -22.79
N LEU A 57 4.26 -9.27 -23.73
CA LEU A 57 4.36 -7.81 -23.66
C LEU A 57 3.53 -7.23 -22.50
N PRO A 58 3.98 -6.10 -21.92
CA PRO A 58 3.19 -5.37 -20.93
C PRO A 58 1.81 -5.02 -21.44
N SER A 59 0.80 -5.19 -20.64
CA SER A 59 -0.60 -4.90 -20.96
C SER A 59 -1.01 -3.53 -20.41
N SER A 60 -2.00 -2.91 -21.06
CA SER A 60 -2.63 -1.67 -20.58
C SER A 60 -3.76 -1.95 -19.56
N TYR A 61 -3.59 -2.97 -18.72
CA TYR A 61 -4.55 -3.35 -17.72
C TYR A 61 -3.95 -3.26 -16.31
N VAL A 62 -4.84 -3.09 -15.33
CA VAL A 62 -4.54 -3.17 -13.89
C VAL A 62 -5.29 -4.36 -13.32
N LYS A 63 -4.59 -5.12 -12.49
CA LYS A 63 -5.17 -6.21 -11.70
C LYS A 63 -5.11 -5.83 -10.23
N GLU A 64 -6.28 -5.72 -9.59
CA GLU A 64 -6.42 -5.56 -8.16
C GLU A 64 -6.83 -6.89 -7.51
N GLY A 65 -6.33 -7.15 -6.31
CA GLY A 65 -6.65 -8.36 -5.57
C GLY A 65 -6.24 -8.30 -4.11
N PRO A 66 -6.48 -9.41 -3.36
CA PRO A 66 -6.04 -9.51 -1.97
C PRO A 66 -4.53 -9.31 -1.87
N GLY A 67 -4.10 -8.37 -1.03
CA GLY A 67 -2.70 -8.12 -0.71
C GLY A 67 -2.23 -8.91 0.51
N PRO A 68 -0.94 -8.83 0.84
CA PRO A 68 -0.39 -9.39 2.08
C PRO A 68 -0.95 -8.69 3.31
N LEU A 69 -0.93 -9.39 4.44
CA LEU A 69 -1.17 -8.83 5.76
C LEU A 69 0.17 -8.55 6.44
N PHE A 70 0.22 -7.47 7.22
CA PHE A 70 1.39 -7.11 8.02
C PHE A 70 1.00 -7.03 9.49
N ASP A 71 1.65 -7.83 10.32
CA ASP A 71 1.46 -7.77 11.76
C ASP A 71 2.14 -6.52 12.33
N VAL A 72 1.34 -5.56 12.79
CA VAL A 72 1.88 -4.29 13.31
C VAL A 72 2.56 -4.44 14.68
N LEU A 73 2.32 -5.54 15.39
CA LEU A 73 3.01 -5.87 16.64
C LEU A 73 4.29 -6.69 16.43
N GLY A 74 4.43 -7.27 15.24
CA GLY A 74 5.55 -8.13 14.86
C GLY A 74 6.70 -7.39 14.19
N THR A 75 7.46 -8.16 13.41
CA THR A 75 8.61 -7.67 12.65
C THR A 75 8.38 -7.73 11.14
N TYR A 76 8.96 -6.79 10.43
CA TYR A 76 9.01 -6.76 8.97
C TYR A 76 10.46 -6.47 8.52
N GLN A 77 11.03 -7.29 7.65
CA GLN A 77 12.43 -7.16 7.21
C GLN A 77 13.42 -7.04 8.38
N GLU A 78 13.26 -7.91 9.39
CA GLU A 78 14.11 -7.98 10.59
C GLU A 78 14.03 -6.77 11.54
N LYS A 79 13.07 -5.85 11.33
CA LYS A 79 12.82 -4.70 12.21
C LYS A 79 11.42 -4.77 12.78
N ASP A 80 11.25 -4.30 14.01
CA ASP A 80 9.92 -4.10 14.57
C ASP A 80 9.12 -3.16 13.66
N VAL A 81 7.88 -3.55 13.32
CA VAL A 81 6.98 -2.70 12.51
C VAL A 81 6.71 -1.38 13.24
N ILE A 82 6.51 -1.42 14.55
CA ILE A 82 6.36 -0.23 15.39
C ILE A 82 7.52 -0.18 16.38
N GLU A 83 8.41 0.79 16.20
CA GLU A 83 9.53 1.06 17.10
C GLU A 83 9.27 2.34 17.88
N ILE A 84 9.45 2.27 19.22
CA ILE A 84 9.16 3.37 20.14
C ILE A 84 10.42 3.73 20.93
N SER A 85 10.69 5.03 21.01
CA SER A 85 11.74 5.59 21.85
C SER A 85 11.30 6.88 22.53
N GLY A 86 11.98 7.26 23.62
CA GLY A 86 11.61 8.44 24.40
C GLY A 86 10.44 8.24 25.37
N ALA A 87 9.81 7.05 25.38
CA ALA A 87 8.79 6.64 26.33
C ALA A 87 8.93 5.15 26.65
N PRO A 88 8.36 4.65 27.77
CA PRO A 88 8.26 3.22 28.04
C PRO A 88 7.49 2.50 26.93
N SER A 89 7.98 1.33 26.53
CA SER A 89 7.31 0.42 25.60
C SER A 89 7.12 -0.92 26.26
N TYR A 90 5.94 -1.48 26.12
CA TYR A 90 5.52 -2.70 26.80
C TYR A 90 5.49 -3.88 25.84
N LYS A 91 5.66 -5.09 26.39
CA LYS A 91 5.52 -6.33 25.63
C LYS A 91 4.08 -6.51 25.19
N THR A 92 3.90 -6.82 23.93
CA THR A 92 2.60 -7.11 23.32
C THR A 92 2.44 -8.60 23.07
N PHE A 93 1.21 -9.08 22.93
CA PHE A 93 0.86 -10.46 22.65
C PHE A 93 -0.09 -10.55 21.48
N GLY A 94 -0.22 -11.75 20.90
CA GLY A 94 -1.09 -11.99 19.76
C GLY A 94 -0.61 -11.36 18.46
N LYS A 95 -1.52 -11.22 17.50
CA LYS A 95 -1.26 -10.64 16.16
C LYS A 95 -2.30 -9.60 15.81
N MET A 96 -1.84 -8.46 15.39
CA MET A 96 -2.67 -7.35 14.95
C MET A 96 -2.30 -6.97 13.51
N ASN A 97 -3.09 -7.43 12.54
CA ASN A 97 -2.73 -7.29 11.15
C ASN A 97 -3.43 -6.11 10.47
N MET A 98 -2.64 -5.26 9.85
CA MET A 98 -3.15 -4.36 8.83
C MET A 98 -3.28 -5.10 7.50
N THR A 99 -4.30 -4.73 6.72
CA THR A 99 -4.61 -5.36 5.44
C THR A 99 -4.28 -4.45 4.27
N THR A 100 -3.80 -5.04 3.17
CA THR A 100 -3.47 -4.32 1.94
C THR A 100 -4.26 -4.85 0.74
N VAL A 101 -4.22 -4.10 -0.35
CA VAL A 101 -4.66 -4.51 -1.68
C VAL A 101 -3.42 -4.64 -2.55
N SER A 102 -3.30 -5.76 -3.25
CA SER A 102 -2.27 -5.94 -4.25
C SER A 102 -2.72 -5.30 -5.56
N VAL A 103 -1.89 -4.44 -6.13
CA VAL A 103 -2.13 -3.82 -7.43
C VAL A 103 -0.96 -4.17 -8.34
N SER A 104 -1.26 -4.78 -9.49
CA SER A 104 -0.28 -5.12 -10.52
C SER A 104 -0.71 -4.49 -11.84
N GLY A 105 0.25 -3.98 -12.61
CA GLY A 105 -0.03 -3.21 -13.83
C GLY A 105 -0.23 -1.71 -13.56
N GLY A 106 -0.63 -1.00 -14.59
CA GLY A 106 -0.88 0.43 -14.55
C GLY A 106 0.36 1.25 -14.17
N PRO A 107 0.20 2.26 -13.31
CA PRO A 107 1.32 3.11 -12.95
C PRO A 107 2.25 2.49 -11.89
N TYR A 108 2.00 1.29 -11.37
CA TYR A 108 2.79 0.73 -10.26
C TYR A 108 3.81 -0.30 -10.71
N THR A 109 3.39 -1.28 -11.50
CA THR A 109 4.24 -2.39 -11.95
C THR A 109 3.87 -2.77 -13.38
N GLU A 110 4.65 -3.67 -13.98
CA GLU A 110 4.27 -4.28 -15.25
C GLU A 110 3.31 -5.46 -15.00
N LEU A 111 2.32 -5.60 -15.86
CA LEU A 111 1.40 -6.73 -15.92
C LEU A 111 1.45 -7.29 -17.34
N SER A 112 1.89 -8.53 -17.50
CA SER A 112 1.92 -9.17 -18.82
C SER A 112 0.51 -9.42 -19.37
N GLY A 113 0.40 -9.50 -20.69
CA GLY A 113 -0.86 -9.87 -21.34
C GLY A 113 -1.38 -11.23 -20.89
N ALA A 114 -0.50 -12.19 -20.59
CA ALA A 114 -0.86 -13.49 -20.04
C ALA A 114 -1.49 -13.39 -18.65
N GLU A 115 -0.90 -12.61 -17.75
CA GLU A 115 -1.42 -12.40 -16.39
C GLU A 115 -2.75 -11.65 -16.40
N ALA A 116 -2.89 -10.64 -17.28
CA ALA A 116 -4.14 -9.93 -17.48
C ALA A 116 -5.23 -10.87 -17.99
N PHE A 117 -4.92 -11.67 -19.01
CA PHE A 117 -5.85 -12.65 -19.61
C PHE A 117 -6.23 -13.74 -18.60
N TYR A 118 -5.27 -14.31 -17.88
CA TYR A 118 -5.53 -15.29 -16.84
C TYR A 118 -6.38 -14.70 -15.71
N GLY A 119 -6.07 -13.49 -15.27
CA GLY A 119 -6.85 -12.77 -14.26
C GLY A 119 -8.29 -12.53 -14.72
N TRP A 120 -8.50 -12.25 -16.03
CA TRP A 120 -9.82 -12.10 -16.62
C TRP A 120 -10.53 -13.45 -16.81
N LEU A 121 -9.83 -14.50 -17.24
CA LEU A 121 -10.40 -15.85 -17.46
C LEU A 121 -10.70 -16.57 -16.13
N ALA A 122 -9.83 -16.40 -15.14
CA ALA A 122 -10.03 -16.88 -13.77
C ALA A 122 -11.07 -16.05 -13.00
N PHE A 123 -11.88 -15.31 -13.74
CA PHE A 123 -12.88 -14.39 -13.25
C PHE A 123 -13.99 -15.14 -12.49
N ASP A 124 -13.68 -15.43 -11.27
CA ASP A 124 -14.71 -15.49 -10.26
C ASP A 124 -14.79 -14.09 -9.63
N GLY A 125 -15.39 -13.09 -10.20
CA GLY A 125 -15.43 -11.66 -9.80
C GLY A 125 -15.20 -11.31 -8.33
N ASN A 126 -14.90 -12.32 -7.51
CA ASN A 126 -14.68 -12.25 -6.09
C ASN A 126 -13.20 -12.26 -5.69
N ARG A 127 -12.27 -12.70 -6.55
CA ARG A 127 -10.85 -12.84 -6.16
C ARG A 127 -9.93 -11.77 -6.71
N SER A 128 -10.22 -11.22 -7.87
CA SER A 128 -9.46 -10.12 -8.46
C SER A 128 -10.32 -9.33 -9.44
N LEU A 129 -9.93 -8.08 -9.69
CA LEU A 129 -10.50 -7.21 -10.71
C LEU A 129 -9.43 -6.93 -11.75
N VAL A 130 -9.74 -7.12 -13.02
CA VAL A 130 -8.87 -6.72 -14.13
C VAL A 130 -9.63 -5.71 -14.98
N VAL A 131 -9.09 -4.49 -15.07
CA VAL A 131 -9.71 -3.36 -15.79
C VAL A 131 -8.64 -2.61 -16.60
N PRO A 132 -9.04 -1.89 -17.66
CA PRO A 132 -8.12 -1.00 -18.36
C PRO A 132 -7.49 0.03 -17.40
N THR A 133 -6.20 0.31 -17.57
CA THR A 133 -5.45 1.28 -16.74
C THR A 133 -6.12 2.64 -16.70
N ASP A 134 -6.57 3.15 -17.88
CA ASP A 134 -7.19 4.47 -18.00
C ASP A 134 -8.53 4.60 -17.24
N ALA A 135 -9.17 3.47 -16.91
CA ALA A 135 -10.40 3.48 -16.10
C ALA A 135 -10.15 3.82 -14.63
N LEU A 136 -8.98 3.48 -14.09
CA LEU A 136 -8.62 3.73 -12.68
C LEU A 136 -7.59 4.85 -12.54
N TYR A 137 -6.66 4.97 -13.49
CA TYR A 137 -5.50 5.87 -13.40
C TYR A 137 -5.34 6.69 -14.71
N PRO A 138 -6.32 7.53 -15.08
CA PRO A 138 -6.24 8.31 -16.29
C PRO A 138 -5.07 9.30 -16.23
N HIS A 139 -4.11 9.17 -17.15
CA HIS A 139 -2.95 10.08 -17.29
C HIS A 139 -2.02 10.17 -16.08
N VAL A 140 -1.99 9.16 -15.21
CA VAL A 140 -1.11 9.12 -14.03
C VAL A 140 0.18 8.38 -14.37
N SER A 141 1.34 9.03 -14.20
CA SER A 141 2.64 8.39 -14.36
C SER A 141 3.00 7.53 -13.12
N HIS A 142 3.94 6.59 -13.31
CA HIS A 142 4.47 5.77 -12.21
C HIS A 142 5.02 6.62 -11.06
N GLU A 143 5.79 7.66 -11.38
CA GLU A 143 6.39 8.56 -10.39
C GLU A 143 5.31 9.32 -9.60
N GLN A 144 4.30 9.84 -10.30
CA GLN A 144 3.18 10.54 -9.66
C GLN A 144 2.38 9.63 -8.73
N ALA A 145 2.06 8.40 -9.19
CA ALA A 145 1.33 7.43 -8.37
C ALA A 145 2.10 7.04 -7.12
N THR A 146 3.40 6.73 -7.27
CA THR A 146 4.27 6.33 -6.16
C THR A 146 4.46 7.48 -5.17
N ALA A 147 4.71 8.70 -5.64
CA ALA A 147 4.82 9.87 -4.79
C ALA A 147 3.52 10.16 -4.02
N ALA A 148 2.37 10.07 -4.69
CA ALA A 148 1.08 10.30 -4.07
C ALA A 148 0.76 9.26 -2.98
N THR A 149 0.94 7.96 -3.27
CA THR A 149 0.68 6.89 -2.29
C THR A 149 1.67 6.91 -1.13
N GLY A 150 2.94 7.29 -1.39
CA GLY A 150 3.95 7.50 -0.35
C GLY A 150 3.61 8.67 0.57
N ALA A 151 3.19 9.80 0.01
CA ALA A 151 2.75 10.97 0.79
C ALA A 151 1.51 10.65 1.65
N GLN A 152 0.53 9.91 1.11
CA GLN A 152 -0.64 9.46 1.84
C GLN A 152 -0.26 8.52 3.02
N MET A 153 0.69 7.63 2.83
CA MET A 153 1.18 6.76 3.91
C MET A 153 1.91 7.58 4.99
N ALA A 154 2.76 8.51 4.61
CA ALA A 154 3.47 9.36 5.56
C ALA A 154 2.51 10.22 6.42
N ASP A 155 1.46 10.76 5.80
CA ASP A 155 0.40 11.46 6.53
C ASP A 155 -0.35 10.50 7.46
N SER A 156 -0.79 9.34 6.96
CA SER A 156 -1.48 8.31 7.75
C SER A 156 -0.67 7.86 8.98
N GLN A 157 0.63 7.69 8.81
CA GLN A 157 1.55 7.37 9.92
C GLN A 157 1.60 8.51 10.95
N THR A 158 1.63 9.76 10.50
CA THR A 158 1.61 10.93 11.40
C THR A 158 0.31 11.00 12.17
N GLN A 159 -0.82 10.86 11.49
CA GLN A 159 -2.15 10.85 12.12
C GLN A 159 -2.28 9.70 13.12
N ALA A 160 -1.78 8.51 12.79
CA ALA A 160 -1.81 7.34 13.68
C ALA A 160 -1.04 7.57 14.99
N LYS A 161 0.16 8.17 14.92
CA LYS A 161 0.97 8.53 16.10
C LYS A 161 0.22 9.49 17.01
N VAL A 162 -0.33 10.55 16.43
CA VAL A 162 -1.08 11.58 17.15
C VAL A 162 -2.33 11.00 17.80
N ALA A 163 -3.12 10.24 17.04
CA ALA A 163 -4.34 9.62 17.52
C ALA A 163 -4.05 8.65 18.69
N ALA A 164 -3.02 7.82 18.57
CA ALA A 164 -2.62 6.88 19.62
C ALA A 164 -2.21 7.60 20.92
N MET A 165 -1.39 8.65 20.81
CA MET A 165 -0.94 9.40 22.00
C MET A 165 -2.09 10.18 22.64
N ARG A 166 -3.01 10.74 21.85
CA ARG A 166 -4.23 11.38 22.38
C ARG A 166 -5.17 10.38 23.08
N GLN A 167 -5.33 9.17 22.50
CA GLN A 167 -6.09 8.09 23.12
C GLN A 167 -5.54 7.76 24.52
N LEU A 168 -4.22 7.78 24.67
CA LEU A 168 -3.52 7.58 25.93
C LEU A 168 -3.43 8.84 26.81
N LYS A 169 -4.08 9.94 26.40
CA LYS A 169 -4.06 11.24 27.10
C LYS A 169 -2.64 11.80 27.31
N MET A 170 -1.72 11.43 26.44
CA MET A 170 -0.37 12.01 26.41
C MET A 170 -0.42 13.44 25.86
N ALA A 171 0.49 14.29 26.30
CA ALA A 171 0.54 15.70 25.87
C ALA A 171 1.02 15.81 24.42
N VAL A 172 0.10 16.09 23.50
CA VAL A 172 0.38 16.37 22.10
C VAL A 172 0.16 17.87 21.83
N THR A 173 1.19 18.55 21.36
CA THR A 173 1.10 19.97 21.01
C THR A 173 1.01 20.13 19.49
N GLU A 174 -0.03 20.82 19.03
CA GLU A 174 -0.19 21.17 17.62
C GLU A 174 0.65 22.38 17.23
N LYS A 175 1.14 22.38 16.01
CA LYS A 175 1.90 23.49 15.42
C LYS A 175 1.50 23.68 13.97
N VAL A 176 1.48 24.91 13.52
CA VAL A 176 1.30 25.24 12.11
C VAL A 176 2.66 25.62 11.53
N GLN A 177 3.06 24.94 10.48
CA GLN A 177 4.33 25.18 9.80
C GLN A 177 4.12 25.57 8.35
N VAL A 178 5.05 26.35 7.83
CA VAL A 178 5.13 26.66 6.41
C VAL A 178 5.61 25.40 5.67
N LEU A 179 4.82 24.94 4.72
CA LEU A 179 5.19 23.85 3.81
C LEU A 179 6.02 24.37 2.63
N SER A 180 5.52 25.46 2.02
CA SER A 180 6.14 26.08 0.85
C SER A 180 5.63 27.51 0.71
N THR A 181 6.28 28.29 -0.14
CA THR A 181 5.82 29.63 -0.53
C THR A 181 5.63 29.69 -2.04
N VAL A 182 4.65 30.48 -2.48
CA VAL A 182 4.39 30.71 -3.91
C VAL A 182 5.32 31.82 -4.39
N GLU A 183 6.03 31.60 -5.46
CA GLU A 183 6.94 32.59 -6.07
C GLU A 183 6.20 33.91 -6.38
N GLY A 184 6.83 35.04 -6.09
CA GLY A 184 6.21 36.35 -6.26
C GLY A 184 5.16 36.75 -5.21
N SER A 185 4.85 35.87 -4.26
CA SER A 185 3.92 36.17 -3.17
C SER A 185 4.58 36.95 -2.01
N PRO A 186 3.78 37.62 -1.16
CA PRO A 186 4.32 38.33 0.02
C PRO A 186 5.15 37.43 0.94
N ALA A 187 4.80 36.15 1.07
CA ALA A 187 5.52 35.21 1.91
C ALA A 187 6.88 34.78 1.33
N ALA A 188 7.02 34.75 -0.01
CA ALA A 188 8.16 34.17 -0.70
C ALA A 188 9.51 34.78 -0.32
N SER A 189 9.54 36.05 0.01
CA SER A 189 10.79 36.76 0.33
C SER A 189 11.29 36.55 1.76
N VAL A 190 10.43 36.08 2.69
CA VAL A 190 10.73 36.10 4.13
C VAL A 190 10.42 34.78 4.86
N LEU A 191 9.35 34.09 4.48
CA LEU A 191 9.01 32.77 5.07
C LEU A 191 9.77 31.65 4.37
N LYS A 192 10.13 30.65 5.14
CA LYS A 192 10.84 29.46 4.68
C LYS A 192 10.07 28.20 5.06
N ALA A 193 10.30 27.11 4.33
CA ALA A 193 9.80 25.80 4.73
C ALA A 193 10.23 25.49 6.18
N ASP A 194 9.34 24.83 6.92
CA ASP A 194 9.46 24.45 8.31
C ASP A 194 9.46 25.60 9.33
N ASP A 195 9.27 26.87 8.92
CA ASP A 195 8.98 27.95 9.87
C ASP A 195 7.68 27.65 10.62
N ARG A 196 7.72 27.58 11.94
CA ARG A 196 6.52 27.46 12.78
C ARG A 196 5.85 28.83 12.88
N ILE A 197 4.60 28.96 12.44
CA ILE A 197 3.83 30.20 12.61
C ILE A 197 3.30 30.23 14.03
N VAL A 198 3.74 31.22 14.80
CA VAL A 198 3.36 31.43 16.21
C VAL A 198 2.22 32.41 16.34
N LYS A 199 2.28 33.53 15.60
CA LYS A 199 1.32 34.61 15.70
C LYS A 199 1.10 35.29 14.34
N VAL A 200 -0.14 35.70 14.05
CA VAL A 200 -0.48 36.49 12.88
C VAL A 200 -1.34 37.68 13.37
N GLY A 201 -0.81 38.90 13.25
CA GLY A 201 -1.36 40.06 13.92
C GLY A 201 -1.39 39.85 15.44
N GLU A 202 -2.55 40.03 16.06
CA GLU A 202 -2.75 39.75 17.49
C GLU A 202 -3.16 38.30 17.80
N LYS A 203 -3.47 37.50 16.76
CA LYS A 203 -3.96 36.12 16.92
C LYS A 203 -2.81 35.13 17.12
N GLN A 204 -2.81 34.40 18.23
CA GLN A 204 -2.00 33.20 18.41
C GLN A 204 -2.50 32.11 17.50
N ILE A 205 -1.59 31.35 16.89
CA ILE A 205 -1.90 30.32 15.89
C ILE A 205 -1.74 28.93 16.53
N GLU A 206 -2.86 28.24 16.64
CA GLU A 206 -2.95 26.90 17.17
C GLU A 206 -3.33 25.88 16.08
N THR A 207 -4.16 26.30 15.13
CA THR A 207 -4.68 25.45 14.07
C THR A 207 -4.42 26.03 12.68
N LEU A 208 -4.45 25.17 11.64
CA LEU A 208 -4.31 25.60 10.24
C LEU A 208 -5.32 26.69 9.85
N THR A 209 -6.54 26.65 10.40
CA THR A 209 -7.61 27.59 10.07
C THR A 209 -7.42 28.97 10.70
N ASP A 210 -6.57 29.10 11.70
CA ASP A 210 -6.32 30.40 12.37
C ASP A 210 -5.58 31.37 11.45
N VAL A 211 -4.63 30.88 10.65
CA VAL A 211 -3.83 31.73 9.76
C VAL A 211 -4.70 32.40 8.70
N PRO A 212 -5.49 31.70 7.86
CA PRO A 212 -6.33 32.36 6.87
C PRO A 212 -7.40 33.26 7.52
N LYS A 213 -7.93 32.91 8.69
CA LYS A 213 -8.86 33.79 9.43
C LYS A 213 -8.20 35.12 9.82
N ALA A 214 -6.99 35.07 10.41
CA ALA A 214 -6.26 36.23 10.81
C ALA A 214 -5.84 37.11 9.61
N VAL A 215 -5.39 36.48 8.52
CA VAL A 215 -5.02 37.17 7.28
C VAL A 215 -6.23 37.87 6.64
N ASN A 216 -7.39 37.21 6.58
CA ASN A 216 -8.60 37.83 6.02
C ASN A 216 -9.11 39.00 6.92
N ALA A 217 -8.99 38.88 8.23
CA ALA A 217 -9.38 39.96 9.15
C ALA A 217 -8.58 41.24 8.97
N SER A 218 -7.37 41.20 8.37
CA SER A 218 -6.56 42.36 8.07
C SER A 218 -7.12 43.23 6.93
N ASN A 219 -8.07 42.70 6.13
CA ASN A 219 -8.65 43.36 4.95
C ASN A 219 -7.58 43.94 3.98
N GLY A 220 -6.47 43.22 3.82
CA GLY A 220 -5.34 43.64 2.97
C GLY A 220 -4.38 44.63 3.59
N SER A 221 -4.61 45.07 4.82
CA SER A 221 -3.66 45.88 5.56
C SER A 221 -2.41 45.10 5.94
N PRO A 222 -1.23 45.73 6.01
CA PRO A 222 -0.01 45.10 6.48
C PRO A 222 -0.21 44.43 7.84
N ILE A 223 0.21 43.15 7.97
CA ILE A 223 0.05 42.35 9.18
C ILE A 223 1.38 41.76 9.60
N ASP A 224 1.64 41.74 10.90
CA ASP A 224 2.84 41.12 11.45
C ASP A 224 2.66 39.59 11.55
N VAL A 225 3.61 38.85 11.01
CA VAL A 225 3.67 37.40 11.09
C VAL A 225 4.90 37.01 11.90
N THR A 226 4.66 36.44 13.07
CA THR A 226 5.73 35.90 13.93
C THR A 226 5.92 34.45 13.71
N VAL A 227 7.13 34.03 13.35
CA VAL A 227 7.52 32.64 13.18
C VAL A 227 8.64 32.27 14.16
N GLU A 228 8.70 31.01 14.50
CA GLU A 228 9.83 30.41 15.17
C GLU A 228 10.67 29.65 14.12
N ARG A 229 11.93 30.05 13.95
CA ARG A 229 12.91 29.46 13.03
C ARG A 229 14.17 29.11 13.79
N GLY A 230 14.52 27.82 13.85
CA GLY A 230 15.69 27.37 14.62
C GLY A 230 15.66 27.77 16.11
N GLY A 231 14.51 27.70 16.75
CA GLY A 231 14.29 28.05 18.16
C GLY A 231 14.30 29.55 18.46
N LYS A 232 14.35 30.43 17.43
CA LYS A 232 14.30 31.87 17.59
C LYS A 232 13.07 32.45 16.94
N GLN A 233 12.36 33.34 17.67
CA GLN A 233 11.23 34.06 17.09
C GLN A 233 11.70 35.19 16.19
N GLN A 234 11.07 35.34 15.04
CA GLN A 234 11.28 36.41 14.08
C GLN A 234 9.91 36.94 13.62
N THR A 235 9.78 38.24 13.52
CA THR A 235 8.53 38.87 13.07
C THR A 235 8.77 39.58 11.75
N PHE A 236 7.89 39.30 10.79
CA PHE A 236 7.92 39.90 9.46
C PHE A 236 6.61 40.65 9.19
N LYS A 237 6.70 41.85 8.68
CA LYS A 237 5.53 42.64 8.25
C LYS A 237 5.22 42.27 6.80
N LEU A 238 4.06 41.68 6.56
CA LEU A 238 3.60 41.22 5.25
C LEU A 238 2.31 41.93 4.85
N THR A 239 2.19 42.30 3.59
CA THR A 239 0.96 42.89 3.05
C THR A 239 0.23 41.80 2.26
N PRO A 240 -0.95 41.33 2.72
CA PRO A 240 -1.73 40.36 2.01
C PRO A 240 -2.15 40.85 0.62
N VAL A 241 -2.26 39.90 -0.33
CA VAL A 241 -2.77 40.16 -1.68
C VAL A 241 -4.07 39.39 -1.89
N ARG A 242 -4.88 39.79 -2.87
CA ARG A 242 -6.07 39.06 -3.24
C ARG A 242 -5.70 37.73 -3.90
N ALA A 243 -6.41 36.67 -3.59
CA ALA A 243 -6.33 35.41 -4.31
C ALA A 243 -6.75 35.63 -5.78
N SER A 244 -6.34 34.75 -6.67
CA SER A 244 -6.63 34.83 -8.11
C SER A 244 -8.13 34.85 -8.43
N ASP A 245 -8.96 34.30 -7.55
CA ASP A 245 -10.43 34.30 -7.62
C ASP A 245 -11.07 35.49 -6.90
N ASP A 246 -10.26 36.44 -6.42
CA ASP A 246 -10.65 37.61 -5.64
C ASP A 246 -11.50 37.33 -4.37
N SER A 247 -11.57 36.05 -3.96
CA SER A 247 -12.45 35.62 -2.85
C SER A 247 -11.92 35.96 -1.46
N ARG A 248 -10.57 36.00 -1.30
CA ARG A 248 -9.92 36.13 0.03
C ARG A 248 -8.54 36.77 -0.04
N TRP A 249 -8.09 37.23 1.11
CA TRP A 249 -6.72 37.72 1.27
C TRP A 249 -5.77 36.58 1.58
N ILE A 250 -4.61 36.56 0.94
CA ILE A 250 -3.60 35.52 1.08
C ILE A 250 -2.19 36.11 1.25
N LEU A 251 -1.30 35.34 1.88
CA LEU A 251 0.13 35.63 1.96
C LEU A 251 0.94 34.80 0.93
N GLY A 252 0.34 33.78 0.33
CA GLY A 252 1.00 32.89 -0.60
C GLY A 252 1.94 31.88 0.06
N ALA A 253 1.61 31.44 1.27
CA ALA A 253 2.26 30.35 1.98
C ALA A 253 1.36 29.12 1.99
N GLY A 254 1.88 27.97 1.56
CA GLY A 254 1.32 26.65 1.83
C GLY A 254 1.64 26.26 3.27
N LEU A 255 0.65 25.75 3.98
CA LEU A 255 0.77 25.41 5.41
C LEU A 255 0.54 23.92 5.63
N LYS A 256 1.22 23.36 6.63
CA LYS A 256 1.01 22.00 7.12
C LYS A 256 0.79 22.01 8.63
N GLN A 257 -0.04 21.06 9.10
CA GLN A 257 -0.12 20.74 10.52
C GLN A 257 1.09 19.89 10.89
N SER A 258 1.71 20.16 12.02
CA SER A 258 2.74 19.34 12.63
C SER A 258 2.49 19.19 14.12
N TYR A 259 3.17 18.26 14.76
CA TYR A 259 2.91 17.89 16.14
C TYR A 259 4.21 17.70 16.90
N ASP A 260 4.27 18.21 18.12
CA ASP A 260 5.28 17.78 19.10
C ASP A 260 4.70 16.61 19.87
N LEU A 261 5.37 15.50 19.77
CA LEU A 261 4.96 14.25 20.38
C LEU A 261 5.84 13.92 21.58
N PRO A 262 5.26 13.42 22.68
CA PRO A 262 6.02 13.06 23.90
C PRO A 262 6.85 11.79 23.76
N ALA A 263 6.63 11.01 22.69
CA ALA A 263 7.39 9.83 22.34
C ALA A 263 7.72 9.84 20.85
N HIS A 264 8.86 9.27 20.48
CA HIS A 264 9.22 9.05 19.09
C HIS A 264 8.74 7.66 18.67
N VAL A 265 7.87 7.61 17.67
CA VAL A 265 7.35 6.37 17.07
C VAL A 265 7.81 6.31 15.63
N GLN A 266 8.45 5.22 15.24
CA GLN A 266 8.82 4.92 13.85
C GLN A 266 8.06 3.70 13.37
N TYR A 267 7.52 3.79 12.15
CA TYR A 267 6.88 2.66 11.47
C TYR A 267 7.79 2.18 10.35
N ASN A 268 8.22 0.92 10.42
CA ASN A 268 9.10 0.25 9.47
C ASN A 268 8.27 -0.59 8.49
N LEU A 269 7.74 0.05 7.44
CA LEU A 269 6.83 -0.54 6.43
C LEU A 269 7.23 -0.07 5.02
N ASP A 270 8.45 -0.42 4.61
CA ASP A 270 8.95 -0.07 3.30
C ASP A 270 8.12 -0.75 2.18
N GLY A 271 7.81 0.02 1.14
CA GLY A 271 7.04 -0.49 -0.02
C GLY A 271 5.53 -0.59 0.19
N VAL A 272 5.00 -0.18 1.37
CA VAL A 272 3.56 -0.11 1.62
C VAL A 272 3.09 1.33 1.43
N GLY A 273 2.10 1.54 0.57
CA GLY A 273 1.53 2.86 0.28
C GLY A 273 0.06 2.99 0.63
N GLY A 274 -0.43 4.24 0.61
CA GLY A 274 -1.82 4.58 0.86
C GLY A 274 -2.20 4.75 2.34
N PRO A 275 -3.34 5.39 2.65
CA PRO A 275 -3.66 5.85 3.99
C PRO A 275 -4.41 4.83 4.85
N SER A 276 -4.74 3.64 4.32
CA SER A 276 -5.69 2.69 4.94
C SER A 276 -5.11 1.84 6.10
N ALA A 277 -3.82 2.02 6.42
CA ALA A 277 -3.17 1.34 7.54
C ALA A 277 -3.33 2.08 8.88
N GLY A 278 -3.76 3.36 8.85
CA GLY A 278 -3.72 4.28 9.98
C GLY A 278 -4.38 3.75 11.25
N LEU A 279 -5.57 3.15 11.14
CA LEU A 279 -6.26 2.56 12.29
C LEU A 279 -5.41 1.49 12.99
N MET A 280 -4.86 0.55 12.22
CA MET A 280 -4.12 -0.58 12.81
C MET A 280 -2.76 -0.13 13.36
N LEU A 281 -2.11 0.85 12.72
CA LEU A 281 -0.90 1.47 13.25
C LEU A 281 -1.17 2.22 14.57
N ALA A 282 -2.29 2.93 14.65
CA ALA A 282 -2.69 3.60 15.88
C ALA A 282 -2.99 2.61 17.00
N LEU A 283 -3.75 1.54 16.73
CA LEU A 283 -4.04 0.47 17.70
C LEU A 283 -2.76 -0.21 18.20
N GLY A 284 -1.86 -0.60 17.30
CA GLY A 284 -0.58 -1.21 17.69
C GLY A 284 0.31 -0.26 18.50
N THR A 285 0.25 1.05 18.21
CA THR A 285 0.95 2.08 18.99
C THR A 285 0.34 2.23 20.39
N VAL A 286 -1.00 2.21 20.51
CA VAL A 286 -1.70 2.20 21.81
C VAL A 286 -1.28 0.98 22.62
N ASP A 287 -1.26 -0.20 22.01
CA ASP A 287 -0.87 -1.45 22.67
C ASP A 287 0.56 -1.39 23.21
N LYS A 288 1.53 -0.97 22.37
CA LYS A 288 2.95 -0.86 22.77
C LYS A 288 3.22 0.24 23.81
N LEU A 289 2.39 1.28 23.89
CA LEU A 289 2.54 2.36 24.88
C LEU A 289 1.69 2.17 26.15
N SER A 290 0.83 1.16 26.20
CA SER A 290 -0.04 0.87 27.34
C SER A 290 0.57 -0.18 28.26
N GLU A 291 0.44 0.00 29.57
CA GLU A 291 0.71 -1.08 30.52
C GLU A 291 -0.37 -2.17 30.38
N GLY A 292 0.04 -3.36 30.03
CA GLY A 292 -0.86 -4.45 29.64
C GLY A 292 -1.16 -4.44 28.13
N THR A 293 -1.52 -5.58 27.60
CA THR A 293 -1.76 -5.80 26.16
C THR A 293 -3.24 -5.70 25.81
N LEU A 294 -3.56 -5.19 24.61
CA LEU A 294 -4.92 -5.19 24.08
C LEU A 294 -5.39 -6.59 23.65
N LEU A 295 -4.48 -7.47 23.23
CA LEU A 295 -4.80 -8.82 22.80
C LEU A 295 -4.57 -9.86 23.90
N ALA A 296 -5.23 -11.01 23.79
CA ALA A 296 -5.00 -12.13 24.69
C ALA A 296 -3.62 -12.76 24.45
N ASP A 297 -3.01 -13.26 25.52
CA ASP A 297 -1.81 -14.08 25.44
C ASP A 297 -2.20 -15.51 25.02
N GLU A 298 -1.71 -15.98 23.89
CA GLU A 298 -1.99 -17.33 23.39
C GLU A 298 -1.44 -18.40 24.37
N ASP A 299 -0.32 -18.13 25.00
CA ASP A 299 0.33 -19.05 25.94
C ASP A 299 -0.43 -19.17 27.28
N ALA A 300 -1.36 -18.25 27.57
CA ALA A 300 -2.21 -18.30 28.77
C ALA A 300 -3.42 -19.24 28.65
N GLY A 301 -3.52 -20.04 27.58
CA GLY A 301 -4.59 -21.03 27.37
C GLY A 301 -5.93 -20.44 26.91
N GLY A 302 -5.94 -19.21 26.40
CA GLY A 302 -7.09 -18.57 25.78
C GLY A 302 -7.43 -19.12 24.38
N ASP A 303 -8.60 -18.73 23.87
CA ASP A 303 -8.99 -19.02 22.48
C ASP A 303 -8.00 -18.33 21.52
N PRO A 304 -7.20 -19.08 20.73
CA PRO A 304 -6.17 -18.52 19.85
C PRO A 304 -6.75 -17.58 18.78
N TYR A 305 -8.04 -17.66 18.49
CA TYR A 305 -8.69 -16.75 17.55
C TYR A 305 -8.98 -15.38 18.13
N ARG A 306 -8.92 -15.20 19.46
CA ARG A 306 -9.11 -13.92 20.15
C ARG A 306 -7.83 -13.11 20.27
N SER A 307 -6.70 -13.75 20.08
CA SER A 307 -5.37 -13.11 20.00
C SER A 307 -4.99 -12.70 18.58
N TYR A 308 -5.85 -12.98 17.56
CA TYR A 308 -5.57 -12.70 16.17
C TYR A 308 -6.65 -11.83 15.53
N ILE A 309 -6.34 -10.54 15.36
CA ILE A 309 -7.25 -9.54 14.81
C ILE A 309 -6.63 -8.96 13.52
N SER A 310 -7.46 -8.74 12.53
CA SER A 310 -7.10 -7.95 11.34
C SER A 310 -8.00 -6.73 11.23
N GLY A 311 -7.59 -5.75 10.46
CA GLY A 311 -8.42 -4.57 10.24
C GLY A 311 -7.86 -3.63 9.19
N THR A 312 -8.59 -2.55 8.98
CA THR A 312 -8.25 -1.46 8.07
C THR A 312 -9.00 -0.20 8.45
N GLY A 313 -8.48 0.94 8.05
CA GLY A 313 -9.13 2.24 8.24
C GLY A 313 -8.13 3.35 8.04
N THR A 314 -8.57 4.47 7.44
CA THR A 314 -7.86 5.73 7.63
C THR A 314 -8.09 6.20 9.05
N ILE A 315 -7.22 7.06 9.56
CA ILE A 315 -7.40 7.69 10.86
C ILE A 315 -6.99 9.15 10.78
N ASP A 316 -7.69 10.02 11.49
CA ASP A 316 -7.25 11.40 11.69
C ASP A 316 -6.62 11.60 13.08
N ALA A 317 -6.02 12.75 13.31
CA ALA A 317 -5.38 13.11 14.58
C ALA A 317 -6.32 13.09 15.80
N ASN A 318 -7.63 13.12 15.60
CA ASN A 318 -8.64 13.05 16.65
C ASN A 318 -9.15 11.61 16.87
N GLY A 319 -8.56 10.64 16.16
CA GLY A 319 -8.94 9.24 16.26
C GLY A 319 -10.20 8.87 15.48
N LYS A 320 -10.71 9.74 14.60
CA LYS A 320 -11.82 9.39 13.73
C LYS A 320 -11.34 8.43 12.64
N VAL A 321 -12.04 7.31 12.50
CA VAL A 321 -11.79 6.29 11.47
C VAL A 321 -12.61 6.62 10.22
N GLY A 322 -11.96 6.62 9.06
CA GLY A 322 -12.61 6.92 7.78
C GLY A 322 -12.55 5.75 6.81
N ALA A 323 -13.38 5.84 5.78
CA ALA A 323 -13.56 4.84 4.73
C ALA A 323 -12.27 4.52 3.97
N ILE A 324 -12.25 3.32 3.38
CA ILE A 324 -11.14 2.83 2.56
C ILE A 324 -11.65 2.19 1.26
N GLY A 325 -10.76 2.08 0.29
CA GLY A 325 -10.98 1.31 -0.93
C GLY A 325 -10.61 -0.17 -0.78
N GLY A 326 -11.13 -1.01 -1.70
CA GLY A 326 -10.76 -2.41 -1.79
C GLY A 326 -11.15 -3.28 -0.59
N ILE A 327 -12.19 -2.90 0.17
CA ILE A 327 -12.65 -3.61 1.37
C ILE A 327 -12.88 -5.10 1.12
N LYS A 328 -13.39 -5.46 -0.06
CA LYS A 328 -13.60 -6.84 -0.50
C LYS A 328 -12.32 -7.66 -0.45
N TYR A 329 -11.24 -7.14 -1.02
CA TYR A 329 -9.96 -7.85 -1.08
C TYR A 329 -9.31 -7.97 0.29
N LYS A 330 -9.52 -6.98 1.14
CA LYS A 330 -9.02 -6.97 2.51
C LYS A 330 -9.72 -8.02 3.38
N ILE A 331 -11.04 -8.14 3.28
CA ILE A 331 -11.81 -9.19 3.95
C ILE A 331 -11.37 -10.57 3.44
N LEU A 332 -11.26 -10.76 2.13
CA LEU A 332 -10.82 -12.02 1.54
C LEU A 332 -9.38 -12.39 1.96
N ALA A 333 -8.47 -11.43 2.00
CA ALA A 333 -7.11 -11.65 2.51
C ALA A 333 -7.15 -12.08 3.99
N THR A 334 -7.89 -11.37 4.83
CA THR A 334 -8.05 -11.67 6.25
C THR A 334 -8.51 -13.11 6.49
N GLY A 335 -9.55 -13.55 5.78
CA GLY A 335 -10.05 -14.92 5.89
C GLY A 335 -9.01 -15.96 5.53
N ARG A 336 -8.26 -15.76 4.44
CA ARG A 336 -7.19 -16.68 3.99
C ARG A 336 -6.03 -16.78 4.99
N TYR A 337 -5.71 -15.69 5.69
CA TYR A 337 -4.68 -15.67 6.73
C TYR A 337 -5.19 -16.15 8.09
N GLY A 338 -6.49 -16.49 8.22
CA GLY A 338 -7.06 -17.17 9.37
C GLY A 338 -7.52 -16.27 10.52
N ALA A 339 -7.61 -14.96 10.33
CA ALA A 339 -8.15 -14.10 11.36
C ALA A 339 -9.68 -14.19 11.41
N ARG A 340 -10.22 -14.41 12.62
CA ARG A 340 -11.64 -14.49 12.88
C ARG A 340 -12.31 -13.12 12.97
N TYR A 341 -11.60 -12.11 13.47
CA TYR A 341 -12.11 -10.76 13.69
C TYR A 341 -11.51 -9.77 12.70
N PHE A 342 -12.37 -8.93 12.15
CA PHE A 342 -11.96 -7.89 11.23
C PHE A 342 -12.58 -6.53 11.62
N LEU A 343 -11.74 -5.57 11.98
CA LEU A 343 -12.17 -4.19 12.23
C LEU A 343 -12.30 -3.44 10.90
N ALA A 344 -13.48 -2.94 10.62
CA ALA A 344 -13.79 -2.20 9.39
C ALA A 344 -14.28 -0.79 9.71
N PRO A 345 -13.98 0.22 8.87
CA PRO A 345 -14.61 1.53 9.02
C PRO A 345 -16.14 1.42 8.89
N LYS A 346 -16.87 2.05 9.80
CA LYS A 346 -18.34 2.09 9.76
C LYS A 346 -18.88 2.63 8.44
N GLU A 347 -18.16 3.56 7.82
CA GLU A 347 -18.51 4.15 6.52
C GLU A 347 -18.47 3.12 5.36
N ASN A 348 -17.80 1.96 5.54
CA ASN A 348 -17.79 0.87 4.56
C ASN A 348 -18.94 -0.14 4.76
N CYS A 349 -19.79 0.00 5.79
CA CYS A 349 -20.81 -0.99 6.13
C CYS A 349 -21.80 -1.29 5.01
N ASP A 350 -22.27 -0.29 4.27
CA ASP A 350 -23.19 -0.51 3.15
C ASP A 350 -22.60 -1.45 2.08
N SER A 351 -21.30 -1.28 1.79
CA SER A 351 -20.60 -2.17 0.86
C SER A 351 -20.43 -3.57 1.44
N ILE A 352 -20.15 -3.68 2.74
CA ILE A 352 -19.96 -4.96 3.45
C ILE A 352 -21.27 -5.75 3.47
N VAL A 353 -22.40 -5.12 3.81
CA VAL A 353 -23.74 -5.75 3.83
C VAL A 353 -24.13 -6.25 2.44
N LYS A 354 -23.97 -5.42 1.40
CA LYS A 354 -24.24 -5.83 0.01
C LYS A 354 -23.38 -7.02 -0.40
N MET A 355 -22.10 -7.00 -0.06
CA MET A 355 -21.16 -8.05 -0.39
C MET A 355 -21.48 -9.35 0.35
N HIS A 356 -21.85 -9.29 1.64
CA HIS A 356 -22.26 -10.46 2.41
C HIS A 356 -23.52 -11.12 1.85
N ALA A 357 -24.48 -10.32 1.39
CA ALA A 357 -25.69 -10.82 0.75
C ALA A 357 -25.44 -11.50 -0.60
N GLN A 358 -24.45 -11.01 -1.38
CA GLN A 358 -24.13 -11.53 -2.71
C GLN A 358 -23.16 -12.71 -2.69
N ALA A 359 -22.22 -12.74 -1.75
CA ALA A 359 -21.14 -13.71 -1.69
C ALA A 359 -20.71 -13.97 -0.22
N PRO A 360 -21.53 -14.66 0.58
CA PRO A 360 -21.25 -14.91 2.00
C PRO A 360 -19.95 -15.66 2.23
N ASP A 361 -19.52 -16.50 1.29
CA ASP A 361 -18.28 -17.28 1.40
C ASP A 361 -17.02 -16.42 1.43
N LEU A 362 -17.08 -15.15 1.01
CA LEU A 362 -15.97 -14.22 1.15
C LEU A 362 -15.60 -13.94 2.61
N PHE A 363 -16.54 -14.15 3.51
CA PHE A 363 -16.39 -13.93 4.94
C PHE A 363 -15.92 -15.17 5.70
N ASN A 364 -15.65 -16.28 5.01
CA ASN A 364 -15.08 -17.45 5.64
C ASN A 364 -13.64 -17.21 6.06
N TYR A 365 -13.28 -17.66 7.28
CA TYR A 365 -11.88 -17.72 7.69
C TYR A 365 -11.36 -19.17 7.71
N TYR A 366 -10.07 -19.30 7.44
CA TYR A 366 -9.46 -20.60 7.19
C TYR A 366 -8.35 -20.89 8.20
N HIS A 367 -8.17 -22.16 8.54
CA HIS A 367 -6.99 -22.64 9.25
C HIS A 367 -6.55 -23.95 8.61
N ALA A 368 -5.25 -24.06 8.28
CA ALA A 368 -4.69 -25.21 7.55
C ALA A 368 -5.48 -25.56 6.27
N GLY A 369 -5.96 -24.54 5.54
CA GLY A 369 -6.71 -24.71 4.30
C GLY A 369 -8.18 -25.13 4.46
N GLN A 370 -8.67 -25.27 5.69
CA GLN A 370 -10.06 -25.66 5.97
C GLN A 370 -10.85 -24.45 6.50
N VAL A 371 -12.10 -24.30 6.05
CA VAL A 371 -13.04 -23.33 6.61
C VAL A 371 -13.29 -23.65 8.08
N ARG A 372 -13.13 -22.65 8.96
CA ARG A 372 -13.38 -22.77 10.41
C ARG A 372 -14.64 -22.06 10.86
N GLY A 373 -15.16 -21.15 10.06
CA GLY A 373 -16.37 -20.40 10.35
C GLY A 373 -16.46 -19.13 9.53
N THR A 374 -17.42 -18.29 9.91
CA THR A 374 -17.63 -16.97 9.32
C THR A 374 -16.91 -15.91 10.16
N MET A 375 -16.20 -15.02 9.49
CA MET A 375 -15.50 -13.89 10.10
C MET A 375 -16.48 -12.91 10.73
N VAL A 376 -16.14 -12.42 11.90
CA VAL A 376 -16.86 -11.35 12.59
C VAL A 376 -16.31 -10.02 12.13
N VAL A 377 -17.08 -9.30 11.32
CA VAL A 377 -16.71 -7.95 10.87
C VAL A 377 -17.34 -6.93 11.81
N VAL A 378 -16.50 -6.19 12.54
CA VAL A 378 -16.93 -5.20 13.53
C VAL A 378 -16.70 -3.79 12.97
N PRO A 379 -17.76 -2.99 12.78
CA PRO A 379 -17.63 -1.61 12.36
C PRO A 379 -17.12 -0.72 13.50
N VAL A 380 -16.19 0.18 13.16
CA VAL A 380 -15.65 1.17 14.09
C VAL A 380 -15.62 2.55 13.45
N SER A 381 -15.95 3.59 14.20
CA SER A 381 -15.93 4.99 13.77
C SER A 381 -14.81 5.77 14.41
N THR A 382 -14.25 5.27 15.52
CA THR A 382 -13.18 5.93 16.27
C THR A 382 -12.15 4.93 16.79
N LEU A 383 -10.96 5.42 17.11
CA LEU A 383 -9.91 4.63 17.77
C LEU A 383 -10.38 4.11 19.13
N ASP A 384 -11.15 4.91 19.89
CA ASP A 384 -11.71 4.51 21.18
C ASP A 384 -12.68 3.33 21.04
N GLU A 385 -13.56 3.35 20.02
CA GLU A 385 -14.43 2.21 19.70
C GLU A 385 -13.61 0.97 19.32
N ALA A 386 -12.53 1.16 18.55
CA ALA A 386 -11.66 0.05 18.16
C ALA A 386 -10.94 -0.57 19.38
N VAL A 387 -10.38 0.24 20.28
CA VAL A 387 -9.77 -0.22 21.53
C VAL A 387 -10.78 -1.00 22.36
N LYS A 388 -11.96 -0.45 22.63
CA LYS A 388 -13.03 -1.13 23.39
C LYS A 388 -13.48 -2.43 22.75
N THR A 389 -13.52 -2.47 21.41
CA THR A 389 -13.87 -3.70 20.68
C THR A 389 -12.81 -4.78 20.88
N VAL A 390 -11.53 -4.42 20.78
CA VAL A 390 -10.43 -5.36 20.97
C VAL A 390 -10.40 -5.89 22.41
N GLU A 391 -10.61 -5.02 23.40
CA GLU A 391 -10.74 -5.40 24.81
C GLU A 391 -11.95 -6.33 25.06
N ALA A 392 -13.09 -6.07 24.41
CA ALA A 392 -14.25 -6.94 24.49
C ALA A 392 -13.98 -8.33 23.88
N ILE A 393 -13.30 -8.40 22.75
CA ILE A 393 -12.86 -9.65 22.12
C ILE A 393 -11.91 -10.40 23.08
N LYS A 394 -10.92 -9.72 23.64
CA LYS A 394 -9.96 -10.28 24.62
C LYS A 394 -10.67 -10.87 25.84
N SER A 395 -11.65 -10.14 26.40
CA SER A 395 -12.38 -10.55 27.59
C SER A 395 -13.39 -11.69 27.37
N GLY A 396 -13.54 -12.15 26.12
CA GLY A 396 -14.45 -13.26 25.83
C GLY A 396 -15.89 -12.85 25.58
N THR A 397 -16.15 -11.59 25.26
CA THR A 397 -17.49 -11.15 24.87
C THR A 397 -18.03 -12.02 23.73
N PRO A 398 -19.29 -12.53 23.81
CA PRO A 398 -19.89 -13.30 22.74
C PRO A 398 -19.93 -12.53 21.42
N ASP A 399 -19.64 -13.19 20.30
CA ASP A 399 -19.61 -12.57 18.98
C ASP A 399 -20.91 -11.85 18.61
N ASP A 400 -22.07 -12.37 19.06
CA ASP A 400 -23.39 -11.79 18.79
C ASP A 400 -23.65 -10.50 19.57
N SER A 401 -22.85 -10.22 20.58
CA SER A 401 -22.88 -8.97 21.37
C SER A 401 -21.97 -7.88 20.79
N LEU A 402 -21.13 -8.21 19.80
CA LEU A 402 -20.28 -7.21 19.12
C LEU A 402 -21.09 -6.44 18.07
N PRO A 403 -20.80 -5.14 17.85
CA PRO A 403 -21.44 -4.37 16.79
C PRO A 403 -21.27 -5.03 15.42
N ARG A 404 -22.30 -4.89 14.56
CA ARG A 404 -22.27 -5.45 13.20
C ARG A 404 -22.72 -4.42 12.18
N CYS A 405 -22.23 -4.57 10.95
CA CYS A 405 -22.74 -3.79 9.84
C CYS A 405 -24.20 -4.18 9.53
N GLY A 406 -25.09 -3.20 9.43
CA GLY A 406 -26.51 -3.42 9.10
C GLY A 406 -27.41 -3.70 10.31
N SER A 407 -26.88 -3.57 11.55
CA SER A 407 -27.67 -3.63 12.79
C SER A 407 -28.02 -2.23 13.27
#